data_eed228a103934fb9f991d43bf2f7c5bd
#
_entry.id   eed228a103934fb9f991d43bf2f7c5bd
#
_cell.length_a   1.000
_cell.length_b   1.000
_cell.length_c   1.000
_cell.angle_alpha   90.00
_cell.angle_beta   90.00
_cell.angle_gamma   90.00
#
_symmetry.space_group_name_H-M   'P 1'
#
loop_
_entity.id
_entity.type
_entity.pdbx_description
1 polymer ?
#
loop_
_entity_poly.entity_id
_entity_poly.type
_entity_poly.pdbx_seq_one_letter_code
_entity_poly.pdbx_strand_id
1 'polypeptide(L)'
;AIYKGCMLDCLKGRSVSRPTWSNRDIGREAMKISVRLLDFLGENGRKTVLPMLKEWIEEDKGFLDSLKNVEDIDIKDRAKKLLSDTSVRSEVPSVHKLYPLMDRVIHRRKKYLFAVSMYSERIQNTEIMNHENRFGWHQNNGMTYIYDADNQYTENYWNTVNPFRLSGTTVVPVNIGNGKPDSSGYVQGGDFCSKESWVGGTGIENFGISGMAFSGKVQTVSGDPAVSYAPDLKGKKSWFMFEKEIVCLGAGITNKNMEIPVETIIENKKLRKDGSNQFLINGESPDVLLRKADVKELVKRSKDMSGTRFEQVHWAHLEGNRSVGTGYYFPEENTEIQVCR
;
A
#
# COMPACT_ATOMS: atom_id res chain seq x y z
N ALA A 1 13.38 -1.49 2.68
CA ALA A 1 12.33 -0.67 3.35
C ALA A 1 12.69 0.81 3.34
N ILE A 2 13.95 1.17 3.65
CA ILE A 2 14.39 2.58 3.66
C ILE A 2 14.40 3.17 2.24
N TYR A 3 14.86 2.42 1.26
CA TYR A 3 14.79 2.85 -0.15
C TYR A 3 13.36 2.99 -0.65
N LYS A 4 12.53 2.05 -0.31
CA LYS A 4 11.08 2.18 -0.46
C LYS A 4 10.50 3.07 0.65
N GLY A 5 11.24 4.09 1.10
CA GLY A 5 10.80 5.11 2.05
C GLY A 5 9.51 5.79 1.62
N CYS A 6 9.31 5.89 0.30
CA CYS A 6 8.00 6.08 -0.28
C CYS A 6 6.94 5.11 0.27
N MET A 7 7.29 3.94 0.72
CA MET A 7 6.33 3.01 1.30
C MET A 7 5.78 3.50 2.64
N LEU A 8 6.59 4.06 3.50
CA LEU A 8 6.10 4.63 4.76
C LEU A 8 5.16 5.81 4.50
N ASP A 9 5.45 6.63 3.51
CA ASP A 9 4.57 7.73 3.14
C ASP A 9 3.32 7.24 2.37
N CYS A 10 3.46 6.25 1.51
CA CYS A 10 2.29 5.59 0.91
C CYS A 10 1.40 4.97 2.00
N LEU A 11 1.99 4.33 3.00
CA LEU A 11 1.26 3.76 4.14
C LEU A 11 0.61 4.83 5.01
N LYS A 12 1.17 6.01 5.08
CA LYS A 12 0.54 7.17 5.72
C LYS A 12 -0.50 7.85 4.83
N GLY A 13 -0.58 7.45 3.56
CA GLY A 13 -1.56 7.95 2.62
C GLY A 13 -1.46 9.44 2.37
N ARG A 14 -0.28 9.98 2.37
CA ARG A 14 -0.09 11.38 2.00
C ARG A 14 -0.54 11.59 0.58
N SER A 15 -1.48 12.48 0.40
CA SER A 15 -1.89 12.93 -0.91
C SER A 15 -0.70 13.56 -1.62
N VAL A 16 -0.54 13.19 -2.89
CA VAL A 16 0.46 13.77 -3.80
C VAL A 16 0.18 15.25 -4.12
N SER A 17 -0.69 15.92 -3.35
CA SER A 17 -1.11 17.30 -3.60
C SER A 17 -0.01 18.35 -3.32
N ARG A 18 1.08 17.97 -2.68
CA ARG A 18 2.25 18.86 -2.50
C ARG A 18 3.44 18.37 -3.30
N PRO A 19 3.84 19.07 -4.34
CA PRO A 19 5.03 18.71 -5.15
C PRO A 19 6.35 18.80 -4.39
N THR A 20 6.36 19.36 -3.17
CA THR A 20 7.56 19.54 -2.34
C THR A 20 7.94 18.36 -1.46
N TRP A 21 7.04 17.37 -1.30
CA TRP A 21 7.27 16.19 -0.45
C TRP A 21 6.85 14.93 -1.18
N SER A 22 7.62 14.53 -2.17
CA SER A 22 7.41 13.23 -2.80
C SER A 22 7.98 12.12 -1.92
N ASN A 23 7.36 10.96 -1.94
CA ASN A 23 7.87 9.76 -1.29
C ASN A 23 9.28 9.39 -1.78
N ARG A 24 9.59 9.74 -3.02
CA ARG A 24 10.93 9.58 -3.61
C ARG A 24 11.96 10.42 -2.88
N ASP A 25 11.63 11.65 -2.52
CA ASP A 25 12.55 12.55 -1.84
C ASP A 25 12.89 12.04 -0.45
N ILE A 26 11.94 11.48 0.29
CA ILE A 26 12.20 10.85 1.59
C ILE A 26 13.11 9.63 1.44
N GLY A 27 12.90 8.79 0.43
CA GLY A 27 13.78 7.67 0.12
C GLY A 27 15.21 8.15 -0.20
N ARG A 28 15.34 9.23 -0.98
CA ARG A 28 16.64 9.82 -1.32
C ARG A 28 17.34 10.43 -0.12
N GLU A 29 16.62 11.10 0.78
CA GLU A 29 17.20 11.59 2.03
C GLU A 29 17.73 10.44 2.90
N ALA A 30 17.01 9.33 2.99
CA ALA A 30 17.50 8.14 3.67
C ALA A 30 18.77 7.56 3.01
N MET A 31 18.85 7.59 1.67
CA MET A 31 20.07 7.20 0.93
C MET A 31 21.24 8.16 1.22
N LYS A 32 21.01 9.48 1.21
CA LYS A 32 22.04 10.48 1.57
C LYS A 32 22.61 10.24 2.97
N ILE A 33 21.72 10.05 3.95
CA ILE A 33 22.11 9.74 5.33
C ILE A 33 22.95 8.45 5.36
N SER A 34 22.52 7.41 4.64
CA SER A 34 23.25 6.14 4.58
C SER A 34 24.65 6.29 3.98
N VAL A 35 24.80 7.09 2.92
CA VAL A 35 26.12 7.41 2.33
C VAL A 35 27.01 8.15 3.33
N ARG A 36 26.48 9.14 4.05
CA ARG A 36 27.24 9.87 5.08
C ARG A 36 27.72 8.98 6.21
N LEU A 37 26.93 7.99 6.60
CA LEU A 37 27.24 7.10 7.71
C LEU A 37 28.20 5.97 7.35
N LEU A 38 28.61 5.81 6.09
CA LEU A 38 29.48 4.71 5.67
C LEU A 38 30.81 4.66 6.44
N ASP A 39 31.38 5.80 6.80
CA ASP A 39 32.65 5.86 7.52
C ASP A 39 32.54 5.42 8.99
N PHE A 40 31.35 5.49 9.55
CA PHE A 40 31.06 5.12 10.93
C PHE A 40 30.63 3.65 11.08
N LEU A 41 30.44 2.93 9.95
CA LEU A 41 30.07 1.53 9.98
C LEU A 41 31.29 0.66 10.23
N GLY A 42 31.20 -0.21 11.25
CA GLY A 42 32.14 -1.31 11.41
C GLY A 42 32.02 -2.31 10.26
N GLU A 43 32.95 -3.27 10.22
CA GLU A 43 33.08 -4.24 9.13
C GLU A 43 31.75 -4.98 8.83
N ASN A 44 31.06 -5.46 9.86
CA ASN A 44 29.78 -6.15 9.70
C ASN A 44 28.67 -5.24 9.17
N GLY A 45 28.63 -3.97 9.61
CA GLY A 45 27.69 -2.97 9.09
C GLY A 45 27.94 -2.69 7.62
N ARG A 46 29.21 -2.57 7.21
CA ARG A 46 29.57 -2.37 5.80
C ARG A 46 29.17 -3.55 4.92
N LYS A 47 29.39 -4.79 5.36
CA LYS A 47 28.98 -5.99 4.61
C LYS A 47 27.49 -6.03 4.31
N THR A 48 26.66 -5.45 5.17
CA THR A 48 25.21 -5.40 4.97
C THR A 48 24.76 -4.17 4.18
N VAL A 49 25.30 -3.00 4.52
CA VAL A 49 24.79 -1.72 3.99
C VAL A 49 25.30 -1.42 2.59
N LEU A 50 26.57 -1.74 2.28
CA LEU A 50 27.14 -1.40 0.98
C LEU A 50 26.43 -2.08 -0.20
N PRO A 51 26.15 -3.41 -0.18
CA PRO A 51 25.42 -4.08 -1.26
C PRO A 51 24.01 -3.49 -1.45
N MET A 52 23.31 -3.28 -0.36
CA MET A 52 21.97 -2.72 -0.35
C MET A 52 21.93 -1.28 -0.88
N LEU A 53 22.85 -0.44 -0.41
CA LEU A 53 22.93 0.95 -0.82
C LEU A 53 23.32 1.08 -2.30
N LYS A 54 24.25 0.24 -2.78
CA LYS A 54 24.64 0.19 -4.19
C LYS A 54 23.42 -0.13 -5.06
N GLU A 55 22.65 -1.17 -4.72
CA GLU A 55 21.44 -1.52 -5.46
C GLU A 55 20.40 -0.38 -5.45
N TRP A 56 20.21 0.29 -4.33
CA TRP A 56 19.27 1.41 -4.26
C TRP A 56 19.65 2.56 -5.19
N ILE A 57 20.97 2.87 -5.27
CA ILE A 57 21.46 3.92 -6.14
C ILE A 57 21.36 3.50 -7.61
N GLU A 58 21.61 2.24 -7.93
CA GLU A 58 21.45 1.68 -9.29
C GLU A 58 20.00 1.70 -9.76
N GLU A 59 19.04 1.40 -8.87
CA GLU A 59 17.61 1.44 -9.18
C GLU A 59 17.08 2.86 -9.35
N ASP A 60 17.53 3.82 -8.55
CA ASP A 60 17.12 5.22 -8.68
C ASP A 60 18.13 6.02 -9.50
N LYS A 61 18.05 5.87 -10.81
CA LYS A 61 18.92 6.58 -11.78
C LYS A 61 18.94 8.11 -11.61
N GLY A 62 17.92 8.69 -11.00
CA GLY A 62 17.86 10.13 -10.72
C GLY A 62 18.45 10.52 -9.37
N PHE A 63 18.95 9.60 -8.56
CA PHE A 63 19.51 9.92 -7.25
C PHE A 63 20.71 10.86 -7.36
N LEU A 64 21.72 10.53 -8.20
CA LEU A 64 22.89 11.36 -8.39
C LEU A 64 22.57 12.75 -8.96
N ASP A 65 21.53 12.85 -9.80
CA ASP A 65 21.07 14.12 -10.37
C ASP A 65 20.30 14.98 -9.35
N SER A 66 19.77 14.35 -8.29
CA SER A 66 19.11 15.07 -7.20
C SER A 66 20.10 15.76 -6.25
N LEU A 67 21.38 15.35 -6.28
CA LEU A 67 22.46 15.90 -5.46
C LEU A 67 23.03 17.16 -6.12
N LYS A 68 22.39 18.30 -5.90
CA LYS A 68 22.71 19.58 -6.58
C LYS A 68 23.35 20.61 -5.67
N ASN A 69 23.22 20.49 -4.37
CA ASN A 69 23.73 21.43 -3.41
C ASN A 69 25.23 21.24 -3.14
N VAL A 70 25.91 22.29 -2.70
CA VAL A 70 27.33 22.21 -2.32
C VAL A 70 27.59 21.16 -1.24
N GLU A 71 26.68 21.04 -0.29
CA GLU A 71 26.71 20.05 0.82
C GLU A 71 26.51 18.61 0.34
N ASP A 72 26.06 18.41 -0.88
CA ASP A 72 25.84 17.10 -1.49
C ASP A 72 27.05 16.58 -2.28
N ILE A 73 28.09 17.40 -2.49
CA ILE A 73 29.25 17.04 -3.34
C ILE A 73 29.94 15.78 -2.81
N ASP A 74 30.25 15.74 -1.51
CA ASP A 74 30.89 14.57 -0.88
C ASP A 74 29.99 13.31 -1.00
N ILE A 75 28.68 13.46 -0.81
CA ILE A 75 27.73 12.37 -0.97
C ILE A 75 27.75 11.83 -2.40
N LYS A 76 27.76 12.73 -3.37
CA LYS A 76 27.79 12.39 -4.79
C LYS A 76 29.06 11.62 -5.16
N ASP A 77 30.19 12.06 -4.67
CA ASP A 77 31.48 11.42 -4.95
C ASP A 77 31.59 10.05 -4.27
N ARG A 78 31.14 9.91 -3.03
CA ARG A 78 31.06 8.63 -2.31
C ARG A 78 30.09 7.65 -3.02
N ALA A 79 28.93 8.12 -3.46
CA ALA A 79 27.97 7.33 -4.18
C ALA A 79 28.54 6.82 -5.52
N LYS A 80 29.22 7.68 -6.29
CA LYS A 80 29.93 7.31 -7.52
C LYS A 80 31.02 6.28 -7.26
N LYS A 81 31.83 6.47 -6.20
CA LYS A 81 32.87 5.52 -5.79
C LYS A 81 32.26 4.16 -5.47
N LEU A 82 31.14 4.11 -4.73
CA LEU A 82 30.43 2.87 -4.44
C LEU A 82 29.90 2.19 -5.71
N LEU A 83 29.33 2.95 -6.64
CA LEU A 83 28.86 2.41 -7.91
C LEU A 83 29.99 1.79 -8.75
N SER A 84 31.18 2.41 -8.75
CA SER A 84 32.34 1.91 -9.48
C SER A 84 33.08 0.78 -8.76
N ASP A 85 32.83 0.53 -7.50
CA ASP A 85 33.46 -0.54 -6.72
C ASP A 85 32.92 -1.91 -7.14
N THR A 86 33.73 -2.63 -7.92
CA THR A 86 33.42 -3.98 -8.41
C THR A 86 33.52 -5.06 -7.33
N SER A 87 34.16 -4.78 -6.19
CA SER A 87 34.22 -5.70 -5.05
C SER A 87 32.91 -5.77 -4.27
N VAL A 88 32.03 -4.75 -4.40
CA VAL A 88 30.71 -4.69 -3.80
C VAL A 88 29.69 -5.14 -4.83
N ARG A 89 29.08 -6.31 -4.61
CA ARG A 89 27.98 -6.79 -5.43
C ARG A 89 26.67 -6.17 -4.93
N SER A 90 25.86 -5.61 -5.86
CA SER A 90 24.53 -5.12 -5.53
C SER A 90 23.66 -6.25 -5.02
N GLU A 91 23.07 -6.07 -3.86
CA GLU A 91 22.15 -7.05 -3.29
C GLU A 91 21.22 -6.39 -2.26
N VAL A 92 19.93 -6.69 -2.35
CA VAL A 92 18.99 -6.39 -1.29
C VAL A 92 18.49 -7.70 -0.70
N PRO A 93 18.69 -7.93 0.60
CA PRO A 93 18.34 -9.20 1.21
C PRO A 93 16.83 -9.43 1.20
N SER A 94 16.43 -10.69 1.04
CA SER A 94 15.09 -11.12 1.39
C SER A 94 14.89 -10.93 2.89
N VAL A 95 13.74 -10.38 3.29
CA VAL A 95 13.43 -10.11 4.69
C VAL A 95 11.93 -10.14 4.94
N HIS A 96 11.56 -10.69 6.08
CA HIS A 96 10.26 -10.48 6.69
C HIS A 96 10.44 -9.61 7.93
N LYS A 97 9.71 -8.48 8.01
CA LYS A 97 9.84 -7.54 9.13
C LYS A 97 8.49 -7.07 9.61
N LEU A 98 8.21 -7.34 10.86
CA LEU A 98 7.08 -6.78 11.59
C LEU A 98 7.50 -5.49 12.29
N TYR A 99 6.63 -4.48 12.23
CA TYR A 99 6.73 -3.21 12.95
C TYR A 99 5.55 -3.10 13.93
N PRO A 100 5.66 -3.67 15.12
CA PRO A 100 4.52 -3.82 16.05
C PRO A 100 3.99 -2.49 16.57
N LEU A 101 4.84 -1.47 16.70
CA LEU A 101 4.42 -0.13 17.12
C LEU A 101 3.75 0.69 16.02
N MET A 102 3.71 0.17 14.79
CA MET A 102 3.12 0.81 13.62
C MET A 102 2.00 -0.02 13.01
N ASP A 103 1.72 -1.19 13.54
CA ASP A 103 0.82 -2.18 12.96
C ASP A 103 1.09 -2.42 11.46
N ARG A 104 2.38 -2.61 11.12
CA ARG A 104 2.87 -2.77 9.74
C ARG A 104 3.69 -4.03 9.60
N VAL A 105 3.61 -4.63 8.43
CA VAL A 105 4.49 -5.72 8.03
C VAL A 105 5.07 -5.48 6.64
N ILE A 106 6.31 -5.90 6.47
CA ILE A 106 7.02 -5.87 5.19
C ILE A 106 7.59 -7.25 4.94
N HIS A 107 7.32 -7.76 3.77
CA HIS A 107 7.84 -9.02 3.29
C HIS A 107 8.52 -8.79 1.94
N ARG A 108 9.85 -8.72 1.95
CA ARG A 108 10.65 -8.47 0.77
C ARG A 108 11.24 -9.75 0.21
N ARG A 109 11.13 -9.89 -1.08
CA ARG A 109 11.75 -10.92 -1.90
C ARG A 109 12.55 -10.28 -3.03
N LYS A 110 13.32 -11.09 -3.73
CA LYS A 110 14.19 -10.61 -4.81
C LYS A 110 13.43 -9.80 -5.87
N LYS A 111 12.23 -10.23 -6.23
CA LYS A 111 11.46 -9.61 -7.32
C LYS A 111 10.33 -8.69 -6.86
N TYR A 112 9.91 -8.79 -5.60
CA TYR A 112 8.79 -8.01 -5.08
C TYR A 112 8.96 -7.69 -3.60
N LEU A 113 8.20 -6.72 -3.17
CA LEU A 113 7.99 -6.42 -1.77
C LEU A 113 6.48 -6.36 -1.54
N PHE A 114 5.99 -7.19 -0.63
CA PHE A 114 4.62 -7.14 -0.14
C PHE A 114 4.58 -6.42 1.21
N ALA A 115 3.61 -5.55 1.40
CA ALA A 115 3.41 -4.89 2.68
C ALA A 115 1.92 -4.88 3.05
N VAL A 116 1.65 -4.90 4.34
CA VAL A 116 0.30 -4.76 4.88
C VAL A 116 0.26 -3.60 5.87
N SER A 117 -0.76 -2.79 5.72
CA SER A 117 -1.07 -1.68 6.59
C SER A 117 -2.29 -2.02 7.43
N MET A 118 -2.10 -2.20 8.73
CA MET A 118 -3.14 -2.60 9.66
C MET A 118 -3.49 -1.45 10.62
N TYR A 119 -4.61 -1.54 11.30
CA TYR A 119 -5.05 -0.61 12.33
C TYR A 119 -5.54 -1.36 13.57
N SER A 120 -5.58 -0.67 14.68
CA SER A 120 -5.96 -1.22 15.97
C SER A 120 -6.52 -0.12 16.87
N GLU A 121 -6.72 -0.41 18.14
CA GLU A 121 -6.98 0.63 19.15
C GLU A 121 -5.80 1.62 19.32
N ARG A 122 -4.59 1.25 18.86
CA ARG A 122 -3.34 2.05 18.95
C ARG A 122 -3.06 2.86 17.69
N ILE A 123 -3.45 2.34 16.53
CA ILE A 123 -3.12 2.90 15.20
C ILE A 123 -4.42 3.19 14.45
N GLN A 124 -4.56 4.41 14.01
CA GLN A 124 -5.72 4.85 13.22
C GLN A 124 -5.80 4.17 11.86
N ASN A 125 -7.01 4.06 11.33
CA ASN A 125 -7.25 3.54 9.98
C ASN A 125 -6.83 4.52 8.87
N THR A 126 -6.64 5.80 9.20
CA THR A 126 -6.19 6.83 8.26
C THR A 126 -5.42 7.94 8.99
N GLU A 127 -4.69 8.74 8.25
CA GLU A 127 -4.11 10.00 8.71
C GLU A 127 -4.58 11.11 7.79
N ILE A 128 -5.29 12.10 8.35
CA ILE A 128 -5.71 13.30 7.65
C ILE A 128 -5.07 14.49 8.35
N MET A 129 -4.26 15.27 7.64
CA MET A 129 -3.55 16.42 8.19
C MET A 129 -3.44 17.53 7.14
N ASN A 130 -3.52 18.79 7.57
CA ASN A 130 -3.35 19.95 6.69
C ASN A 130 -4.24 19.90 5.44
N HIS A 131 -5.45 19.40 5.54
CA HIS A 131 -6.38 19.17 4.43
C HIS A 131 -5.89 18.18 3.37
N GLU A 132 -4.85 17.39 3.69
CA GLU A 132 -4.31 16.33 2.85
C GLU A 132 -4.93 14.98 3.19
N ASN A 133 -4.92 14.05 2.24
CA ASN A 133 -5.40 12.66 2.41
C ASN A 133 -6.85 12.52 2.86
N ARG A 134 -7.73 13.41 2.42
CA ARG A 134 -9.13 13.50 2.88
C ARG A 134 -9.99 12.29 2.52
N PHE A 135 -9.54 11.44 1.63
CA PHE A 135 -10.21 10.22 1.17
C PHE A 135 -9.44 8.94 1.54
N GLY A 136 -8.47 9.04 2.44
CA GLY A 136 -7.62 7.91 2.84
C GLY A 136 -8.26 6.95 3.84
N TRP A 137 -9.56 6.92 4.00
CA TRP A 137 -10.31 6.25 5.07
C TRP A 137 -9.94 4.80 5.32
N HIS A 138 -9.51 4.08 4.28
CA HIS A 138 -9.26 2.64 4.36
C HIS A 138 -7.79 2.25 4.25
N GLN A 139 -6.87 3.21 4.31
CA GLN A 139 -5.45 2.94 4.07
C GLN A 139 -4.81 1.99 5.06
N ASN A 140 -5.36 1.91 6.27
CA ASN A 140 -4.86 1.00 7.31
C ASN A 140 -5.84 -0.16 7.60
N ASN A 141 -6.90 -0.32 6.83
CA ASN A 141 -7.88 -1.39 7.01
C ASN A 141 -7.42 -2.73 6.43
N GLY A 142 -6.13 -3.05 6.57
CA GLY A 142 -5.52 -4.22 5.96
C GLY A 142 -5.18 -4.00 4.49
N MET A 143 -4.95 -2.75 4.08
CA MET A 143 -4.50 -2.46 2.74
C MET A 143 -3.19 -3.17 2.45
N THR A 144 -3.14 -3.83 1.31
CA THR A 144 -1.96 -4.53 0.81
C THR A 144 -1.27 -3.74 -0.28
N TYR A 145 0.04 -3.82 -0.31
CA TYR A 145 0.88 -3.16 -1.30
C TYR A 145 1.80 -4.21 -1.94
N ILE A 146 1.88 -4.19 -3.25
CA ILE A 146 2.84 -4.99 -4.01
C ILE A 146 3.75 -4.01 -4.75
N TYR A 147 5.01 -3.95 -4.32
CA TYR A 147 6.06 -3.21 -5.00
C TYR A 147 6.89 -4.18 -5.82
N ASP A 148 6.84 -4.01 -7.10
CA ASP A 148 7.61 -4.73 -8.10
C ASP A 148 8.21 -3.73 -9.11
N ALA A 149 8.56 -4.18 -10.29
CA ALA A 149 9.06 -3.31 -11.35
C ALA A 149 7.98 -2.35 -11.92
N ASP A 150 6.72 -2.53 -11.55
CA ASP A 150 5.59 -1.82 -12.18
C ASP A 150 5.36 -0.39 -11.66
N ASN A 151 5.98 0.02 -10.56
CA ASN A 151 5.86 1.37 -10.00
C ASN A 151 4.40 1.83 -9.75
N GLN A 152 3.58 0.97 -9.18
CA GLN A 152 2.14 1.22 -9.01
C GLN A 152 1.82 2.50 -8.25
N TYR A 153 2.50 2.74 -7.12
CA TYR A 153 2.12 3.79 -6.17
C TYR A 153 2.82 5.13 -6.42
N THR A 154 3.10 5.43 -7.70
CA THR A 154 3.76 6.67 -8.14
C THR A 154 2.83 7.49 -9.04
N GLU A 155 3.23 8.73 -9.33
CA GLU A 155 2.49 9.63 -10.22
C GLU A 155 1.04 9.85 -9.75
N ASN A 156 0.08 9.55 -10.61
CA ASN A 156 -1.33 9.83 -10.39
C ASN A 156 -2.09 8.70 -9.65
N TYR A 157 -1.42 7.67 -9.13
CA TYR A 157 -2.13 6.56 -8.47
C TYR A 157 -3.11 7.06 -7.41
N TRP A 158 -2.63 7.85 -6.45
CA TRP A 158 -3.45 8.34 -5.33
C TRP A 158 -4.55 9.33 -5.75
N ASN A 159 -4.42 9.95 -6.92
CA ASN A 159 -5.44 10.85 -7.47
C ASN A 159 -6.51 10.10 -8.28
N THR A 160 -6.26 8.86 -8.65
CA THR A 160 -7.14 8.09 -9.54
C THR A 160 -7.66 6.80 -8.95
N VAL A 161 -7.00 6.28 -7.90
CA VAL A 161 -7.45 5.08 -7.19
C VAL A 161 -8.84 5.29 -6.59
N ASN A 162 -9.68 4.27 -6.64
CA ASN A 162 -10.96 4.29 -5.95
C ASN A 162 -10.73 4.24 -4.42
N PRO A 163 -11.01 5.31 -3.68
CA PRO A 163 -10.70 5.39 -2.26
C PRO A 163 -11.57 4.49 -1.38
N PHE A 164 -12.71 4.03 -1.91
CA PHE A 164 -13.60 3.08 -1.22
C PHE A 164 -13.11 1.63 -1.34
N ARG A 165 -12.24 1.35 -2.32
CA ARG A 165 -11.85 -0.01 -2.71
C ARG A 165 -10.34 -0.12 -2.84
N LEU A 166 -9.62 0.05 -1.74
CA LEU A 166 -8.16 -0.12 -1.72
C LEU A 166 -7.81 -1.61 -1.63
N SER A 167 -6.75 -2.01 -2.35
CA SER A 167 -6.31 -3.41 -2.43
C SER A 167 -6.18 -4.04 -1.05
N GLY A 168 -6.67 -5.26 -0.89
CA GLY A 168 -6.58 -6.04 0.35
C GLY A 168 -7.58 -5.66 1.43
N THR A 169 -8.37 -4.60 1.29
CA THR A 169 -9.31 -4.16 2.33
C THR A 169 -10.62 -4.96 2.31
N THR A 170 -11.28 -5.04 3.47
CA THR A 170 -12.65 -5.54 3.60
C THR A 170 -13.47 -4.41 4.19
N VAL A 171 -14.39 -3.89 3.42
CA VAL A 171 -15.07 -2.62 3.70
C VAL A 171 -16.53 -2.63 3.27
N VAL A 172 -17.29 -1.69 3.79
CA VAL A 172 -18.54 -1.26 3.19
C VAL A 172 -18.21 -0.03 2.35
N PRO A 173 -18.39 -0.07 1.02
CA PRO A 173 -17.88 0.96 0.12
C PRO A 173 -18.79 2.18 0.08
N VAL A 174 -18.84 2.94 1.17
CA VAL A 174 -19.64 4.16 1.28
C VAL A 174 -18.79 5.38 1.57
N ASN A 175 -19.33 6.53 1.22
CA ASN A 175 -18.72 7.81 1.57
C ASN A 175 -18.85 8.07 3.08
N ILE A 176 -17.73 8.11 3.79
CA ILE A 176 -17.66 8.38 5.23
C ILE A 176 -17.30 9.85 5.54
N GLY A 177 -17.43 10.72 4.56
CA GLY A 177 -17.24 12.18 4.71
C GLY A 177 -15.90 12.68 4.24
N ASN A 178 -15.77 13.99 4.25
CA ASN A 178 -14.59 14.68 3.73
C ASN A 178 -13.48 14.83 4.77
N GLY A 179 -13.58 14.17 5.93
CA GLY A 179 -12.68 14.45 7.03
C GLY A 179 -12.54 15.94 7.24
N LYS A 180 -13.64 16.67 7.59
CA LYS A 180 -13.54 18.07 7.88
C LYS A 180 -12.64 18.20 9.11
N PRO A 181 -11.41 18.74 8.96
CA PRO A 181 -10.57 19.02 10.10
C PRO A 181 -11.22 20.11 10.94
N ASP A 182 -10.85 20.16 12.21
CA ASP A 182 -11.11 21.33 13.03
C ASP A 182 -10.45 22.60 12.44
N SER A 183 -10.64 23.73 13.07
CA SER A 183 -10.06 25.01 12.63
C SER A 183 -8.52 25.01 12.53
N SER A 184 -7.84 24.05 13.14
CA SER A 184 -6.39 23.85 13.07
C SER A 184 -5.95 22.99 11.90
N GLY A 185 -6.86 22.39 11.16
CA GLY A 185 -6.57 21.43 10.10
C GLY A 185 -6.32 20.00 10.59
N TYR A 186 -6.56 19.73 11.86
CA TYR A 186 -6.33 18.47 12.52
C TYR A 186 -7.64 17.68 12.65
N VAL A 187 -7.65 16.44 12.23
CA VAL A 187 -8.73 15.50 12.53
C VAL A 187 -8.36 14.80 13.83
N GLN A 188 -9.16 15.01 14.86
CA GLN A 188 -8.87 14.46 16.18
C GLN A 188 -8.74 12.95 16.14
N GLY A 189 -7.60 12.47 16.65
CA GLY A 189 -7.09 11.14 16.41
C GLY A 189 -7.79 9.98 17.11
N GLY A 190 -8.79 10.18 17.92
CA GLY A 190 -9.50 9.09 18.63
C GLY A 190 -10.59 8.42 17.82
N ASP A 191 -11.08 9.08 16.79
CA ASP A 191 -12.31 8.71 16.09
C ASP A 191 -12.12 7.64 14.99
N PHE A 192 -10.87 7.36 14.62
CA PHE A 192 -10.52 6.46 13.52
C PHE A 192 -9.81 5.18 13.96
N CYS A 193 -9.68 4.94 15.26
CA CYS A 193 -9.13 3.70 15.77
C CYS A 193 -10.18 2.59 15.81
N SER A 194 -9.75 1.36 15.58
CA SER A 194 -10.52 0.17 15.91
C SER A 194 -10.67 0.03 17.44
N LYS A 195 -11.67 -0.72 17.88
CA LYS A 195 -11.75 -1.17 19.28
C LYS A 195 -11.00 -2.48 19.52
N GLU A 196 -10.40 -3.02 18.46
CA GLU A 196 -9.72 -4.29 18.50
C GLU A 196 -8.23 -4.09 18.83
N SER A 197 -7.75 -4.83 19.81
CA SER A 197 -6.33 -4.85 20.20
C SER A 197 -5.53 -5.95 19.49
N TRP A 198 -6.21 -6.98 18.94
CA TRP A 198 -5.56 -8.12 18.32
C TRP A 198 -5.05 -7.76 16.91
N VAL A 199 -3.85 -7.22 16.87
CA VAL A 199 -3.09 -6.92 15.65
C VAL A 199 -1.64 -7.25 15.90
N GLY A 200 -1.00 -7.92 14.95
CA GLY A 200 0.41 -8.27 15.04
C GLY A 200 0.82 -9.38 14.10
N GLY A 201 1.86 -10.08 14.45
CA GLY A 201 2.39 -11.16 13.65
C GLY A 201 3.68 -11.72 14.21
N THR A 202 4.25 -12.67 13.51
CA THR A 202 5.55 -13.26 13.79
C THR A 202 6.24 -13.69 12.50
N GLY A 203 7.52 -13.96 12.57
CA GLY A 203 8.28 -14.48 11.46
C GLY A 203 9.26 -15.55 11.89
N ILE A 204 9.57 -16.43 10.99
CA ILE A 204 10.65 -17.39 11.12
C ILE A 204 11.52 -17.27 9.87
N GLU A 205 12.81 -16.99 10.07
CA GLU A 205 13.73 -16.68 8.97
C GLU A 205 13.17 -15.56 8.08
N ASN A 206 12.89 -15.88 6.83
CA ASN A 206 12.35 -14.96 5.84
C ASN A 206 10.85 -15.13 5.57
N PHE A 207 10.17 -15.99 6.29
CA PHE A 207 8.73 -16.20 6.17
C PHE A 207 8.00 -15.52 7.32
N GLY A 208 6.71 -15.29 7.18
CA GLY A 208 5.96 -14.70 8.25
C GLY A 208 4.47 -14.79 8.12
N ILE A 209 3.84 -14.49 9.24
CA ILE A 209 2.40 -14.37 9.36
C ILE A 209 2.07 -13.05 10.06
N SER A 210 1.03 -12.41 9.60
CA SER A 210 0.41 -11.30 10.32
C SER A 210 -1.10 -11.42 10.31
N GLY A 211 -1.74 -10.77 11.26
CA GLY A 211 -3.18 -10.78 11.35
C GLY A 211 -3.71 -9.58 12.11
N MET A 212 -4.96 -9.26 11.88
CA MET A 212 -5.70 -8.26 12.63
C MET A 212 -7.15 -8.67 12.84
N ALA A 213 -7.70 -8.38 13.99
CA ALA A 213 -9.13 -8.23 14.17
C ALA A 213 -9.50 -6.80 13.79
N PHE A 214 -10.62 -6.62 13.12
CA PHE A 214 -11.10 -5.30 12.75
C PHE A 214 -12.56 -5.09 13.14
N SER A 215 -12.90 -3.87 13.48
CA SER A 215 -14.25 -3.41 13.70
C SER A 215 -14.43 -2.07 13.00
N GLY A 216 -15.51 -1.96 12.20
CA GLY A 216 -15.76 -0.82 11.34
C GLY A 216 -16.47 0.35 12.01
N LYS A 217 -16.47 0.47 13.34
CA LYS A 217 -16.99 1.66 14.00
C LYS A 217 -16.10 2.85 13.68
N VAL A 218 -16.45 3.54 12.61
CA VAL A 218 -15.97 4.89 12.37
C VAL A 218 -16.89 5.81 13.16
N GLN A 219 -16.38 6.49 14.18
CA GLN A 219 -17.13 7.54 14.84
C GLN A 219 -17.25 8.71 13.87
N THR A 220 -18.41 9.35 13.88
CA THR A 220 -18.67 10.55 13.12
C THR A 220 -17.65 11.63 13.45
N VAL A 221 -17.04 12.20 12.43
CA VAL A 221 -16.35 13.49 12.56
C VAL A 221 -17.40 14.49 13.05
N SER A 222 -17.25 15.00 14.26
CA SER A 222 -18.21 15.89 14.87
C SER A 222 -18.47 17.09 13.96
N GLY A 223 -19.72 17.28 13.56
CA GLY A 223 -20.20 18.46 12.86
C GLY A 223 -20.79 18.26 11.47
N ASP A 224 -20.80 17.06 10.89
CA ASP A 224 -21.53 16.77 9.66
C ASP A 224 -22.60 15.70 9.90
N PRO A 225 -23.89 16.11 10.07
CA PRO A 225 -24.98 15.17 10.30
C PRO A 225 -25.25 14.22 9.12
N ALA A 226 -24.65 14.46 7.96
CA ALA A 226 -24.77 13.59 6.80
C ALA A 226 -23.86 12.35 6.88
N VAL A 227 -23.01 12.22 7.89
CA VAL A 227 -22.00 11.17 8.01
C VAL A 227 -22.12 10.43 9.33
N SER A 228 -23.32 9.99 9.64
CA SER A 228 -23.58 9.04 10.72
C SER A 228 -23.38 7.62 10.23
N TYR A 229 -22.18 7.26 9.79
CA TYR A 229 -21.86 5.93 9.34
C TYR A 229 -21.08 5.14 10.40
N ALA A 230 -21.75 4.27 11.10
CA ALA A 230 -21.15 3.30 12.00
C ALA A 230 -21.53 1.89 11.54
N PRO A 231 -20.78 1.30 10.58
CA PRO A 231 -21.05 -0.08 10.20
C PRO A 231 -20.79 -1.00 11.39
N ASP A 232 -21.62 -2.00 11.56
CA ASP A 232 -21.37 -3.12 12.48
C ASP A 232 -20.44 -4.15 11.81
N LEU A 233 -19.58 -3.69 10.91
CA LEU A 233 -18.61 -4.51 10.22
C LEU A 233 -17.53 -4.95 11.18
N LYS A 234 -17.31 -6.25 11.28
CA LYS A 234 -16.21 -6.83 12.05
C LYS A 234 -15.75 -8.14 11.44
N GLY A 235 -14.55 -8.54 11.78
CA GLY A 235 -13.95 -9.78 11.30
C GLY A 235 -12.49 -9.89 11.67
N LYS A 236 -11.84 -10.90 11.11
CA LYS A 236 -10.40 -11.11 11.23
C LYS A 236 -9.82 -11.30 9.84
N LYS A 237 -8.59 -10.83 9.65
CA LYS A 237 -7.79 -11.08 8.46
C LYS A 237 -6.42 -11.60 8.85
N SER A 238 -5.88 -12.47 8.02
CA SER A 238 -4.54 -13.02 8.20
C SER A 238 -3.82 -13.11 6.86
N TRP A 239 -2.52 -12.89 6.88
CA TRP A 239 -1.63 -12.94 5.74
C TRP A 239 -0.49 -13.88 6.06
N PHE A 240 -0.32 -14.94 5.26
CA PHE A 240 0.79 -15.87 5.35
C PHE A 240 1.72 -15.59 4.16
N MET A 241 2.96 -15.28 4.44
CA MET A 241 3.91 -14.74 3.46
C MET A 241 5.06 -15.72 3.26
N PHE A 242 5.10 -16.31 2.07
CA PHE A 242 6.08 -17.31 1.65
C PHE A 242 7.04 -16.76 0.58
N GLU A 243 7.81 -17.63 -0.08
CA GLU A 243 8.83 -17.21 -1.06
C GLU A 243 8.20 -16.60 -2.31
N LYS A 244 7.11 -17.18 -2.81
CA LYS A 244 6.46 -16.77 -4.07
C LYS A 244 4.98 -16.46 -3.89
N GLU A 245 4.38 -16.92 -2.81
CA GLU A 245 2.95 -16.88 -2.55
C GLU A 245 2.66 -16.06 -1.30
N ILE A 246 1.55 -15.33 -1.36
CA ILE A 246 0.93 -14.67 -0.21
C ILE A 246 -0.48 -15.25 -0.08
N VAL A 247 -0.76 -15.91 1.04
CA VAL A 247 -2.12 -16.42 1.32
C VAL A 247 -2.84 -15.41 2.19
N CYS A 248 -3.98 -14.93 1.73
CA CYS A 248 -4.83 -13.98 2.43
C CYS A 248 -6.12 -14.67 2.87
N LEU A 249 -6.41 -14.64 4.17
CA LEU A 249 -7.61 -15.26 4.74
C LEU A 249 -8.47 -14.21 5.45
N GLY A 250 -9.79 -14.40 5.34
CA GLY A 250 -10.80 -13.67 6.11
C GLY A 250 -11.65 -14.63 6.92
N ALA A 251 -12.01 -14.27 8.15
CA ALA A 251 -12.84 -15.09 9.02
C ALA A 251 -13.80 -14.25 9.87
N GLY A 252 -15.00 -14.76 10.10
CA GLY A 252 -16.00 -14.12 10.95
C GLY A 252 -16.42 -12.73 10.47
N ILE A 253 -16.36 -12.49 9.17
CA ILE A 253 -16.76 -11.20 8.58
C ILE A 253 -18.27 -11.09 8.67
N THR A 254 -18.74 -10.08 9.42
CA THR A 254 -20.16 -9.83 9.63
C THR A 254 -20.48 -8.33 9.59
N ASN A 255 -21.65 -8.01 9.08
CA ASN A 255 -22.21 -6.65 9.09
C ASN A 255 -23.73 -6.74 9.23
N LYS A 256 -24.24 -6.63 10.45
CA LYS A 256 -25.64 -6.92 10.76
C LYS A 256 -26.60 -5.77 10.48
N ASN A 257 -26.09 -4.53 10.46
CA ASN A 257 -26.93 -3.34 10.50
C ASN A 257 -26.97 -2.56 9.18
N MET A 258 -26.54 -3.19 8.07
CA MET A 258 -26.38 -2.47 6.81
C MET A 258 -27.04 -3.22 5.65
N GLU A 259 -27.82 -2.49 4.88
CA GLU A 259 -28.36 -2.97 3.60
C GLU A 259 -27.30 -3.00 2.48
N ILE A 260 -26.17 -2.32 2.69
CA ILE A 260 -25.07 -2.25 1.71
C ILE A 260 -24.14 -3.45 1.91
N PRO A 261 -23.80 -4.17 0.85
CA PRO A 261 -22.94 -5.34 0.95
C PRO A 261 -21.51 -5.00 1.40
N VAL A 262 -20.91 -5.93 2.11
CA VAL A 262 -19.48 -5.91 2.43
C VAL A 262 -18.71 -6.41 1.23
N GLU A 263 -17.67 -5.71 0.85
CA GLU A 263 -16.77 -6.10 -0.23
C GLU A 263 -15.36 -6.39 0.32
N THR A 264 -14.73 -7.46 -0.16
CA THR A 264 -13.31 -7.70 0.01
C THR A 264 -12.59 -7.39 -1.30
N ILE A 265 -11.73 -6.39 -1.26
CA ILE A 265 -11.04 -5.89 -2.44
C ILE A 265 -9.76 -6.68 -2.66
N ILE A 266 -9.70 -7.42 -3.74
CA ILE A 266 -8.54 -8.23 -4.09
C ILE A 266 -7.43 -7.33 -4.60
N GLU A 267 -7.75 -6.48 -5.58
CA GLU A 267 -6.77 -5.61 -6.21
C GLU A 267 -7.39 -4.30 -6.71
N ASN A 268 -6.58 -3.24 -6.72
CA ASN A 268 -6.90 -1.96 -7.32
C ASN A 268 -5.62 -1.37 -7.92
N LYS A 269 -5.34 -1.73 -9.17
CA LYS A 269 -4.11 -1.36 -9.89
C LYS A 269 -4.33 -0.24 -10.90
N LYS A 270 -3.31 0.60 -11.01
CA LYS A 270 -3.17 1.55 -12.11
C LYS A 270 -2.84 0.78 -13.39
N LEU A 271 -3.65 0.96 -14.42
CA LEU A 271 -3.48 0.35 -15.73
C LEU A 271 -2.76 1.29 -16.70
N ARG A 272 -2.32 0.77 -17.84
CA ARG A 272 -1.86 1.58 -18.98
C ARG A 272 -2.99 2.50 -19.44
N LYS A 273 -2.63 3.67 -19.96
CA LYS A 273 -3.61 4.68 -20.38
C LYS A 273 -4.57 4.19 -21.46
N ASP A 274 -4.11 3.30 -22.33
CA ASP A 274 -4.88 2.67 -23.41
C ASP A 274 -5.67 1.45 -22.96
N GLY A 275 -5.45 1.00 -21.71
CA GLY A 275 -6.10 -0.20 -21.18
C GLY A 275 -5.61 -1.51 -21.79
N SER A 276 -4.45 -1.53 -22.41
CA SER A 276 -3.89 -2.70 -23.10
C SER A 276 -3.34 -3.79 -22.17
N ASN A 277 -3.48 -3.63 -20.86
CA ASN A 277 -3.07 -4.65 -19.89
C ASN A 277 -3.84 -5.94 -20.12
N GLN A 278 -3.13 -7.05 -20.20
CA GLN A 278 -3.77 -8.36 -20.26
C GLN A 278 -4.47 -8.64 -18.92
N PHE A 279 -5.72 -9.06 -19.02
CA PHE A 279 -6.50 -9.55 -17.90
C PHE A 279 -7.13 -10.90 -18.27
N LEU A 280 -6.92 -11.90 -17.44
CA LEU A 280 -7.43 -13.26 -17.66
C LEU A 280 -8.22 -13.73 -16.44
N ILE A 281 -9.31 -14.43 -16.71
CA ILE A 281 -10.09 -15.19 -15.71
C ILE A 281 -10.20 -16.61 -16.23
N ASN A 282 -9.75 -17.61 -15.45
CA ASN A 282 -9.76 -19.02 -15.82
C ASN A 282 -9.14 -19.32 -17.22
N GLY A 283 -8.20 -18.47 -17.67
CA GLY A 283 -7.54 -18.60 -18.98
C GLY A 283 -8.18 -17.81 -20.13
N GLU A 284 -9.33 -17.22 -19.90
CA GLU A 284 -10.03 -16.43 -20.91
C GLU A 284 -9.83 -14.92 -20.67
N SER A 285 -9.80 -14.13 -21.73
CA SER A 285 -9.75 -12.68 -21.64
C SER A 285 -11.17 -12.11 -21.67
N PRO A 286 -11.73 -11.73 -20.53
CA PRO A 286 -13.08 -11.22 -20.47
C PRO A 286 -13.19 -9.81 -21.06
N ASP A 287 -14.33 -9.51 -21.69
CA ASP A 287 -14.67 -8.16 -22.12
C ASP A 287 -15.14 -7.35 -20.91
N VAL A 288 -14.26 -6.48 -20.40
CA VAL A 288 -14.55 -5.59 -19.27
C VAL A 288 -14.47 -4.15 -19.74
N LEU A 289 -15.59 -3.44 -19.64
CA LEU A 289 -15.67 -2.03 -20.05
C LEU A 289 -14.70 -1.15 -19.26
N LEU A 290 -13.82 -0.46 -19.98
CA LEU A 290 -12.93 0.56 -19.40
C LEU A 290 -13.76 1.76 -18.94
N ARG A 291 -13.61 2.14 -17.68
CA ARG A 291 -14.22 3.33 -17.10
C ARG A 291 -13.15 4.37 -16.78
N LYS A 292 -13.33 5.57 -17.31
CA LYS A 292 -12.50 6.74 -16.97
C LYS A 292 -13.29 7.58 -15.96
N ALA A 293 -12.81 7.67 -14.71
CA ALA A 293 -13.38 8.56 -13.73
C ALA A 293 -12.26 9.15 -12.86
N ASP A 294 -12.37 10.42 -12.51
CA ASP A 294 -11.51 11.00 -11.48
C ASP A 294 -12.06 10.69 -10.05
N VAL A 295 -11.23 10.88 -9.04
CA VAL A 295 -11.61 10.61 -7.64
C VAL A 295 -12.86 11.39 -7.22
N LYS A 296 -13.04 12.61 -7.70
CA LYS A 296 -14.22 13.43 -7.36
C LYS A 296 -15.49 12.82 -7.92
N GLU A 297 -15.43 12.27 -9.11
CA GLU A 297 -16.57 11.58 -9.74
C GLU A 297 -16.83 10.24 -9.04
N LEU A 298 -15.81 9.47 -8.73
CA LEU A 298 -15.90 8.23 -7.94
C LEU A 298 -16.55 8.47 -6.58
N VAL A 299 -16.17 9.54 -5.88
CA VAL A 299 -16.77 9.93 -4.60
C VAL A 299 -18.25 10.25 -4.73
N LYS A 300 -18.69 10.89 -5.82
CA LYS A 300 -20.11 11.16 -6.09
C LYS A 300 -20.90 9.90 -6.41
N ARG A 301 -20.26 8.91 -7.04
CA ARG A 301 -20.88 7.68 -7.54
C ARG A 301 -20.59 6.45 -6.68
N SER A 302 -20.29 6.61 -5.42
CA SER A 302 -19.87 5.49 -4.55
C SER A 302 -20.83 4.30 -4.53
N LYS A 303 -22.12 4.51 -4.84
CA LYS A 303 -23.15 3.47 -4.92
C LYS A 303 -23.28 2.78 -6.29
N ASP A 304 -22.72 3.37 -7.36
CA ASP A 304 -23.01 2.97 -8.75
C ASP A 304 -21.85 2.23 -9.44
N MET A 305 -20.87 1.76 -8.70
CA MET A 305 -19.77 0.98 -9.29
C MET A 305 -20.23 -0.45 -9.60
N SER A 306 -21.16 -0.59 -10.55
CA SER A 306 -21.48 -1.89 -11.13
C SER A 306 -20.30 -2.35 -12.00
N GLY A 307 -19.53 -3.32 -11.53
CA GLY A 307 -18.56 -4.03 -12.34
C GLY A 307 -19.19 -5.21 -13.08
N THR A 308 -18.42 -5.82 -13.96
CA THR A 308 -18.79 -7.10 -14.57
C THR A 308 -18.61 -8.20 -13.54
N ARG A 309 -19.63 -9.04 -13.35
CA ARG A 309 -19.62 -10.16 -12.41
C ARG A 309 -19.19 -11.44 -13.11
N PHE A 310 -18.34 -12.22 -12.47
CA PHE A 310 -17.86 -13.51 -12.91
C PHE A 310 -18.06 -14.52 -11.80
N GLU A 311 -18.61 -15.66 -12.14
CA GLU A 311 -18.87 -16.78 -11.23
C GLU A 311 -17.90 -17.92 -11.49
N GLN A 312 -17.74 -18.85 -10.54
CA GLN A 312 -16.86 -20.00 -10.62
C GLN A 312 -15.42 -19.65 -11.00
N VAL A 313 -14.91 -18.58 -10.40
CA VAL A 313 -13.55 -18.12 -10.66
C VAL A 313 -12.56 -18.89 -9.81
N HIS A 314 -11.67 -19.63 -10.45
CA HIS A 314 -10.58 -20.34 -9.79
C HIS A 314 -9.30 -19.54 -9.76
N TRP A 315 -9.05 -18.75 -10.79
CA TRP A 315 -7.90 -17.86 -10.82
C TRP A 315 -8.12 -16.68 -11.77
N ALA A 316 -7.38 -15.63 -11.49
CA ALA A 316 -7.29 -14.47 -12.34
C ALA A 316 -5.83 -14.03 -12.49
N HIS A 317 -5.51 -13.36 -13.59
CA HIS A 317 -4.20 -12.76 -13.82
C HIS A 317 -4.36 -11.35 -14.33
N LEU A 318 -3.66 -10.41 -13.73
CA LEU A 318 -3.64 -9.02 -14.15
C LEU A 318 -2.21 -8.59 -14.47
N GLU A 319 -1.97 -8.22 -15.72
CA GLU A 319 -0.73 -7.61 -16.15
C GLU A 319 -0.66 -6.16 -15.68
N GLY A 320 0.49 -5.75 -15.15
CA GLY A 320 0.77 -4.37 -14.77
C GLY A 320 1.27 -3.52 -15.94
N ASN A 321 1.64 -2.26 -15.63
CA ASN A 321 2.06 -1.29 -16.65
C ASN A 321 3.36 -1.67 -17.39
N ARG A 322 4.25 -2.44 -16.74
CA ARG A 322 5.56 -2.85 -17.29
C ARG A 322 5.63 -4.34 -17.58
N SER A 323 4.51 -4.94 -17.94
CA SER A 323 4.40 -6.38 -18.24
C SER A 323 4.82 -7.29 -17.08
N VAL A 324 4.71 -6.81 -15.87
CA VAL A 324 4.83 -7.61 -14.65
C VAL A 324 3.41 -7.97 -14.20
N GLY A 325 3.11 -9.26 -14.16
CA GLY A 325 1.77 -9.75 -13.83
C GLY A 325 1.65 -10.24 -12.39
N THR A 326 0.44 -10.16 -11.86
CA THR A 326 0.05 -10.75 -10.58
C THR A 326 -1.04 -11.78 -10.82
N GLY A 327 -0.84 -13.00 -10.33
CA GLY A 327 -1.85 -14.06 -10.32
C GLY A 327 -2.59 -14.08 -9.00
N TYR A 328 -3.88 -14.37 -9.07
CA TYR A 328 -4.78 -14.53 -7.92
C TYR A 328 -5.44 -15.88 -8.04
N TYR A 329 -5.32 -16.71 -7.02
CA TYR A 329 -5.90 -18.03 -6.96
C TYR A 329 -6.99 -18.09 -5.88
N PHE A 330 -8.13 -18.67 -6.21
CA PHE A 330 -9.30 -18.83 -5.36
C PHE A 330 -9.57 -20.33 -5.17
N PRO A 331 -9.33 -20.88 -3.98
CA PRO A 331 -9.47 -22.32 -3.76
C PRO A 331 -10.93 -22.80 -3.64
N GLU A 332 -11.88 -21.88 -3.43
CA GLU A 332 -13.29 -22.23 -3.29
C GLU A 332 -13.97 -22.41 -4.66
N GLU A 333 -14.76 -23.46 -4.82
CA GLU A 333 -15.39 -23.84 -6.10
C GLU A 333 -16.39 -22.80 -6.63
N ASN A 334 -17.05 -22.06 -5.75
CA ASN A 334 -18.09 -21.09 -6.10
C ASN A 334 -17.66 -19.62 -5.87
N THR A 335 -16.40 -19.32 -6.11
CA THR A 335 -15.93 -17.95 -5.97
C THR A 335 -16.55 -17.04 -7.03
N GLU A 336 -17.14 -15.96 -6.55
CA GLU A 336 -17.66 -14.88 -7.38
C GLU A 336 -16.76 -13.66 -7.24
N ILE A 337 -16.39 -13.05 -8.35
CA ILE A 337 -15.67 -11.77 -8.35
C ILE A 337 -16.39 -10.73 -9.19
N GLN A 338 -16.23 -9.48 -8.81
CA GLN A 338 -16.70 -8.34 -9.56
C GLN A 338 -15.51 -7.53 -10.05
N VAL A 339 -15.46 -7.22 -11.33
CA VAL A 339 -14.36 -6.50 -11.97
C VAL A 339 -14.84 -5.17 -12.52
N CYS A 340 -14.17 -4.09 -12.11
CA CYS A 340 -14.31 -2.75 -12.68
C CYS A 340 -12.98 -2.35 -13.32
N ARG A 341 -13.00 -1.97 -14.59
CA ARG A 341 -11.78 -1.61 -15.34
C ARG A 341 -11.85 -0.19 -15.88
#